data_425ae708f5184c6da947e0f90dabebf8
#
_entry.id   425ae708f5184c6da947e0f90dabebf8
#
_cell.length_a   1.000
_cell.length_b   1.000
_cell.length_c   1.000
_cell.angle_alpha   90.00
_cell.angle_beta   90.00
_cell.angle_gamma   90.00
#
_symmetry.space_group_name_H-M   'P 1'
#
loop_
_entity.id
_entity.type
_entity.pdbx_description
1 polymer ?
#
loop_
_entity_poly.entity_id
_entity_poly.type
_entity_poly.pdbx_seq_one_letter_code
_entity_poly.pdbx_strand_id
1 'polypeptide(L)'
;MEKKKFNKKTLLNLAAFVLLFVVILIIDATSTSYDMIVKVLEKVCVYSVVAVSMNLLNGFTGLFSLGQAGFMLLGAYSCAIFIIPVETRAMVYSFSAEPVIGLELPLIVAILLGGLVAAFFAFLIGLPVLKLKSDYLAIATLGFAEIVRTLIQWDKLGAVTNGSFPLSRLNTFRTVLKGTIFEKFSLVTPFFLFAAFCILVIVLVIRSTYGRAFKAIRDDEIAAEAMGVNLEKHKSLSFVI
;
A
#
# COMPACT_ATOMS: atom_id res chain seq x y z
N MET A 1 -35.65 7.26 -19.37
CA MET A 1 -34.75 7.33 -18.20
C MET A 1 -35.17 6.22 -17.23
N GLU A 2 -34.57 5.05 -17.33
CA GLU A 2 -34.87 3.93 -16.44
C GLU A 2 -34.20 4.18 -15.08
N LYS A 3 -35.02 4.31 -14.02
CA LYS A 3 -34.53 4.35 -12.64
C LYS A 3 -33.86 3.02 -12.33
N LYS A 4 -32.51 2.98 -12.33
CA LYS A 4 -31.72 1.85 -11.84
C LYS A 4 -32.22 1.50 -10.44
N LYS A 5 -33.01 0.47 -10.27
CA LYS A 5 -33.39 -0.09 -8.98
C LYS A 5 -32.10 -0.48 -8.26
N PHE A 6 -31.72 0.28 -7.23
CA PHE A 6 -30.60 -0.05 -6.35
C PHE A 6 -30.84 -1.45 -5.77
N ASN A 7 -29.96 -2.37 -6.12
CA ASN A 7 -30.06 -3.76 -5.67
C ASN A 7 -29.95 -3.77 -4.14
N LYS A 8 -30.83 -4.48 -3.43
CA LYS A 8 -30.85 -4.58 -1.95
C LYS A 8 -29.46 -4.86 -1.37
N LYS A 9 -28.63 -5.68 -2.06
CA LYS A 9 -27.24 -5.97 -1.68
C LYS A 9 -26.34 -4.73 -1.74
N THR A 10 -26.51 -3.86 -2.73
CA THR A 10 -25.72 -2.63 -2.87
C THR A 10 -26.07 -1.63 -1.77
N LEU A 11 -27.36 -1.53 -1.43
CA LEU A 11 -27.83 -0.67 -0.35
C LEU A 11 -27.32 -1.16 1.02
N LEU A 12 -27.33 -2.48 1.25
CA LEU A 12 -26.82 -3.08 2.48
C LEU A 12 -25.33 -2.83 2.64
N ASN A 13 -24.55 -2.99 1.57
CA ASN A 13 -23.10 -2.75 1.60
C ASN A 13 -22.78 -1.26 1.84
N LEU A 14 -23.55 -0.35 1.24
CA LEU A 14 -23.41 1.09 1.47
C LEU A 14 -23.74 1.43 2.93
N ALA A 15 -24.82 0.89 3.47
CA ALA A 15 -25.22 1.09 4.85
C ALA A 15 -24.15 0.56 5.84
N ALA A 16 -23.60 -0.61 5.57
CA ALA A 16 -22.50 -1.17 6.38
C ALA A 16 -21.25 -0.29 6.33
N PHE A 17 -20.88 0.24 5.17
CA PHE A 17 -19.74 1.15 5.02
C PHE A 17 -19.98 2.46 5.79
N VAL A 18 -21.16 3.05 5.69
CA VAL A 18 -21.52 4.29 6.41
C VAL A 18 -21.52 4.04 7.92
N LEU A 19 -22.07 2.91 8.38
CA LEU A 19 -22.08 2.55 9.78
C LEU A 19 -20.66 2.40 10.32
N LEU A 20 -19.77 1.70 9.59
CA LEU A 20 -18.38 1.55 9.96
C LEU A 20 -17.67 2.91 10.01
N PHE A 21 -17.93 3.79 9.05
CA PHE A 21 -17.35 5.14 9.04
C PHE A 21 -17.80 5.96 10.25
N VAL A 22 -19.10 5.91 10.62
CA VAL A 22 -19.62 6.58 11.81
C VAL A 22 -18.97 6.06 13.09
N VAL A 23 -18.78 4.74 13.20
CA VAL A 23 -18.09 4.14 14.36
C VAL A 23 -16.64 4.65 14.47
N ILE A 24 -15.92 4.76 13.35
CA ILE A 24 -14.57 5.31 13.33
C ILE A 24 -14.55 6.77 13.77
N LEU A 25 -15.49 7.60 13.32
CA LEU A 25 -15.61 9.00 13.73
C LEU A 25 -15.88 9.14 15.23
N ILE A 26 -16.70 8.26 15.81
CA ILE A 26 -16.97 8.24 17.26
C ILE A 26 -15.70 7.86 18.03
N ILE A 27 -14.96 6.85 17.55
CA ILE A 27 -13.70 6.44 18.16
C ILE A 27 -12.68 7.58 18.09
N ASP A 28 -12.50 8.24 16.93
CA ASP A 28 -11.59 9.39 16.79
C ASP A 28 -11.95 10.53 17.74
N ALA A 29 -13.24 10.80 17.93
CA ALA A 29 -13.71 11.89 18.78
C ALA A 29 -13.52 11.62 20.29
N THR A 30 -13.51 10.34 20.69
CA THR A 30 -13.47 9.92 22.11
C THR A 30 -12.10 9.41 22.54
N SER A 31 -11.27 8.92 21.62
CA SER A 31 -10.01 8.24 21.93
C SER A 31 -8.80 9.20 21.92
N THR A 32 -7.76 8.78 22.64
CA THR A 32 -6.46 9.47 22.66
C THR A 32 -5.46 8.70 21.77
N SER A 33 -4.43 9.39 21.25
CA SER A 33 -3.41 8.78 20.39
C SER A 33 -2.65 7.59 20.97
N TYR A 34 -2.67 7.45 22.26
CA TYR A 34 -1.98 6.35 22.95
C TYR A 34 -2.87 5.12 23.15
N ASP A 35 -4.15 5.22 22.81
CA ASP A 35 -5.08 4.10 22.95
C ASP A 35 -4.67 2.95 22.02
N MET A 36 -4.62 1.76 22.59
CA MET A 36 -4.28 0.54 21.85
C MET A 36 -5.26 0.31 20.70
N ILE A 37 -6.54 0.64 20.88
CA ILE A 37 -7.60 0.49 19.88
C ILE A 37 -7.27 1.32 18.63
N VAL A 38 -6.84 2.58 18.80
CA VAL A 38 -6.46 3.46 17.69
C VAL A 38 -5.33 2.84 16.87
N LYS A 39 -4.26 2.40 17.53
CA LYS A 39 -3.10 1.77 16.86
C LYS A 39 -3.47 0.48 16.12
N VAL A 40 -4.40 -0.31 16.67
CA VAL A 40 -4.89 -1.51 16.02
C VAL A 40 -5.71 -1.15 14.78
N LEU A 41 -6.59 -0.15 14.86
CA LEU A 41 -7.41 0.30 13.74
C LEU A 41 -6.57 0.89 12.59
N GLU A 42 -5.55 1.69 12.90
CA GLU A 42 -4.58 2.18 11.91
C GLU A 42 -3.94 1.02 11.15
N LYS A 43 -3.45 0.00 11.87
CA LYS A 43 -2.89 -1.21 11.26
C LYS A 43 -3.90 -1.98 10.43
N VAL A 44 -5.13 -2.13 10.91
CA VAL A 44 -6.23 -2.80 10.18
C VAL A 44 -6.50 -2.09 8.86
N CYS A 45 -6.53 -0.76 8.82
CA CYS A 45 -6.69 0.00 7.58
C CYS A 45 -5.59 -0.32 6.57
N VAL A 46 -4.31 -0.28 7.00
CA VAL A 46 -3.17 -0.57 6.12
C VAL A 46 -3.20 -2.02 5.62
N TYR A 47 -3.36 -2.99 6.52
CA TYR A 47 -3.40 -4.41 6.14
C TYR A 47 -4.62 -4.77 5.29
N SER A 48 -5.73 -4.04 5.39
CA SER A 48 -6.88 -4.23 4.51
C SER A 48 -6.54 -3.89 3.05
N VAL A 49 -5.77 -2.84 2.81
CA VAL A 49 -5.29 -2.49 1.45
C VAL A 49 -4.38 -3.58 0.93
N VAL A 50 -3.41 -4.03 1.74
CA VAL A 50 -2.49 -5.12 1.36
C VAL A 50 -3.25 -6.41 1.05
N ALA A 51 -4.23 -6.78 1.87
CA ALA A 51 -5.03 -7.99 1.64
C ALA A 51 -5.85 -7.91 0.34
N VAL A 52 -6.42 -6.73 0.03
CA VAL A 52 -7.19 -6.54 -1.21
C VAL A 52 -6.28 -6.51 -2.44
N SER A 53 -5.10 -5.89 -2.36
CA SER A 53 -4.11 -5.91 -3.44
C SER A 53 -3.57 -7.32 -3.69
N MET A 54 -3.29 -8.08 -2.62
CA MET A 54 -2.91 -9.47 -2.73
C MET A 54 -4.02 -10.34 -3.36
N ASN A 55 -5.28 -10.08 -3.04
CA ASN A 55 -6.41 -10.76 -3.65
C ASN A 55 -6.57 -10.41 -5.14
N LEU A 56 -6.23 -9.19 -5.57
CA LEU A 56 -6.19 -8.83 -6.99
C LEU A 56 -5.21 -9.73 -7.75
N LEU A 57 -4.02 -9.92 -7.21
CA LEU A 57 -2.96 -10.71 -7.84
C LEU A 57 -3.22 -12.21 -7.74
N ASN A 58 -3.43 -12.73 -6.53
CA ASN A 58 -3.58 -14.17 -6.29
C ASN A 58 -4.99 -14.67 -6.67
N GLY A 59 -6.04 -13.90 -6.33
CA GLY A 59 -7.43 -14.31 -6.50
C GLY A 59 -7.97 -14.06 -7.90
N PHE A 60 -7.70 -12.87 -8.48
CA PHE A 60 -8.26 -12.49 -9.78
C PHE A 60 -7.36 -12.82 -10.96
N THR A 61 -6.04 -12.74 -10.82
CA THR A 61 -5.08 -13.02 -11.90
C THR A 61 -4.49 -14.43 -11.81
N GLY A 62 -4.61 -15.10 -10.65
CA GLY A 62 -4.10 -16.45 -10.44
C GLY A 62 -2.58 -16.54 -10.26
N LEU A 63 -1.91 -15.39 -10.06
CA LEU A 63 -0.47 -15.33 -9.87
C LEU A 63 -0.15 -15.37 -8.36
N PHE A 64 0.38 -16.49 -7.89
CA PHE A 64 0.72 -16.63 -6.47
C PHE A 64 2.02 -15.88 -6.14
N SER A 65 1.92 -14.75 -5.45
CA SER A 65 3.07 -13.93 -5.04
C SER A 65 3.10 -13.73 -3.53
N LEU A 66 4.28 -13.84 -2.94
CA LEU A 66 4.57 -13.58 -1.52
C LEU A 66 5.44 -12.32 -1.32
N GLY A 67 5.66 -11.53 -2.36
CA GLY A 67 6.52 -10.34 -2.35
C GLY A 67 5.91 -9.07 -1.78
N GLN A 68 4.63 -9.08 -1.39
CA GLN A 68 3.91 -7.87 -0.94
C GLN A 68 4.62 -7.14 0.21
N ALA A 69 5.21 -7.90 1.14
CA ALA A 69 5.96 -7.34 2.27
C ALA A 69 7.18 -6.51 1.81
N GLY A 70 7.88 -6.96 0.76
CA GLY A 70 9.03 -6.25 0.19
C GLY A 70 8.63 -4.92 -0.46
N PHE A 71 7.54 -4.89 -1.23
CA PHE A 71 7.04 -3.66 -1.85
C PHE A 71 6.49 -2.68 -0.81
N MET A 72 5.78 -3.19 0.21
CA MET A 72 5.33 -2.38 1.34
C MET A 72 6.52 -1.74 2.07
N LEU A 73 7.60 -2.49 2.28
CA LEU A 73 8.81 -2.01 2.92
C LEU A 73 9.50 -0.92 2.09
N LEU A 74 9.65 -1.12 0.78
CA LEU A 74 10.20 -0.11 -0.15
C LEU A 74 9.40 1.18 -0.13
N GLY A 75 8.08 1.08 -0.24
CA GLY A 75 7.20 2.24 -0.19
C GLY A 75 7.27 2.98 1.14
N ALA A 76 7.26 2.24 2.26
CA ALA A 76 7.32 2.80 3.61
C ALA A 76 8.63 3.55 3.87
N TYR A 77 9.79 2.94 3.54
CA TYR A 77 11.08 3.60 3.73
C TYR A 77 11.27 4.80 2.79
N SER A 78 10.88 4.67 1.53
CA SER A 78 10.93 5.80 0.58
C SER A 78 10.08 6.98 1.05
N CYS A 79 8.92 6.72 1.64
CA CYS A 79 8.08 7.75 2.24
C CYS A 79 8.71 8.32 3.52
N ALA A 80 9.17 7.44 4.43
CA ALA A 80 9.70 7.81 5.74
C ALA A 80 10.90 8.75 5.66
N ILE A 81 11.83 8.49 4.72
CA ILE A 81 13.04 9.31 4.53
C ILE A 81 12.69 10.78 4.26
N PHE A 82 11.61 11.06 3.53
CA PHE A 82 11.20 12.43 3.19
C PHE A 82 10.29 13.09 4.23
N ILE A 83 9.67 12.31 5.12
CA ILE A 83 8.72 12.82 6.13
C ILE A 83 9.41 13.24 7.43
N ILE A 84 10.61 12.71 7.73
CA ILE A 84 11.34 13.06 8.96
C ILE A 84 11.75 14.53 8.86
N PRO A 85 11.36 15.40 9.85
CA PRO A 85 11.78 16.80 9.88
C PRO A 85 13.30 16.92 9.90
N VAL A 86 13.86 17.85 9.12
CA VAL A 86 15.32 18.03 8.99
C VAL A 86 15.97 18.30 10.36
N GLU A 87 15.30 19.05 11.23
CA GLU A 87 15.79 19.40 12.57
C GLU A 87 15.96 18.17 13.49
N THR A 88 15.13 17.14 13.30
CA THR A 88 15.14 15.95 14.17
C THR A 88 15.96 14.80 13.60
N ARG A 89 16.42 14.90 12.36
CA ARG A 89 17.15 13.82 11.67
C ARG A 89 18.43 13.41 12.42
N ALA A 90 19.21 14.36 12.89
CA ALA A 90 20.42 14.08 13.67
C ALA A 90 20.16 13.24 14.94
N MET A 91 18.93 13.27 15.46
CA MET A 91 18.53 12.47 16.63
C MET A 91 17.96 11.10 16.24
N VAL A 92 17.52 10.94 15.00
CA VAL A 92 16.89 9.69 14.48
C VAL A 92 17.92 8.78 13.87
N TYR A 93 18.87 9.35 13.10
CA TYR A 93 19.90 8.59 12.43
C TYR A 93 21.09 8.32 13.35
N SER A 94 21.33 7.05 13.67
CA SER A 94 22.43 6.62 14.53
C SER A 94 23.77 6.51 13.78
N PHE A 95 23.74 6.45 12.43
CA PHE A 95 24.91 6.23 11.58
C PHE A 95 25.47 7.49 10.96
N SER A 96 24.78 8.63 11.00
CA SER A 96 25.21 9.87 10.37
C SER A 96 24.83 11.08 11.22
N ALA A 97 25.79 11.93 11.54
CA ALA A 97 25.55 13.18 12.24
C ALA A 97 24.92 14.25 11.32
N GLU A 98 25.16 14.14 9.99
CA GLU A 98 24.58 15.03 9.00
C GLU A 98 23.55 14.30 8.13
N PRO A 99 22.41 14.93 7.84
CA PRO A 99 21.39 14.33 6.99
C PRO A 99 21.89 14.23 5.56
N VAL A 100 21.98 13.01 5.01
CA VAL A 100 22.36 12.76 3.61
C VAL A 100 21.31 13.38 2.65
N ILE A 101 20.05 13.41 3.04
CA ILE A 101 18.95 13.99 2.27
C ILE A 101 18.38 15.16 3.05
N GLY A 102 18.65 16.39 2.61
CA GLY A 102 18.18 17.63 3.24
C GLY A 102 16.76 18.06 2.84
N LEU A 103 16.02 17.22 2.09
CA LEU A 103 14.70 17.55 1.57
C LEU A 103 13.60 17.04 2.50
N GLU A 104 12.70 17.93 2.90
CA GLU A 104 11.46 17.61 3.61
C GLU A 104 10.28 17.81 2.68
N LEU A 105 9.44 16.80 2.51
CA LEU A 105 8.28 16.85 1.64
C LEU A 105 6.98 16.81 2.44
N PRO A 106 5.92 17.46 1.96
CA PRO A 106 4.58 17.29 2.51
C PRO A 106 4.17 15.82 2.52
N LEU A 107 3.49 15.38 3.58
CA LEU A 107 3.11 13.99 3.81
C LEU A 107 2.46 13.33 2.58
N ILE A 108 1.53 14.03 1.91
CA ILE A 108 0.81 13.51 0.74
C ILE A 108 1.77 13.26 -0.44
N VAL A 109 2.71 14.18 -0.68
CA VAL A 109 3.70 14.05 -1.76
C VAL A 109 4.65 12.89 -1.46
N ALA A 110 5.08 12.75 -0.21
CA ALA A 110 5.94 11.65 0.21
C ALA A 110 5.25 10.27 0.06
N ILE A 111 3.96 10.17 0.38
CA ILE A 111 3.17 8.94 0.17
C ILE A 111 3.09 8.60 -1.32
N LEU A 112 2.82 9.59 -2.19
CA LEU A 112 2.78 9.37 -3.64
C LEU A 112 4.14 8.94 -4.19
N LEU A 113 5.24 9.56 -3.72
CA LEU A 113 6.60 9.16 -4.08
C LEU A 113 6.90 7.74 -3.62
N GLY A 114 6.55 7.37 -2.39
CA GLY A 114 6.71 6.00 -1.88
C GLY A 114 5.96 4.98 -2.74
N GLY A 115 4.73 5.30 -3.14
CA GLY A 115 3.94 4.48 -4.05
C GLY A 115 4.58 4.35 -5.43
N LEU A 116 5.11 5.44 -6.01
CA LEU A 116 5.80 5.42 -7.30
C LEU A 116 7.10 4.60 -7.26
N VAL A 117 7.87 4.73 -6.19
CA VAL A 117 9.09 3.92 -5.99
C VAL A 117 8.73 2.44 -5.89
N ALA A 118 7.74 2.08 -5.09
CA ALA A 118 7.27 0.69 -4.98
C ALA A 118 6.78 0.15 -6.33
N ALA A 119 5.99 0.92 -7.09
CA ALA A 119 5.51 0.57 -8.41
C ALA A 119 6.65 0.40 -9.43
N PHE A 120 7.67 1.27 -9.39
CA PHE A 120 8.85 1.17 -10.25
C PHE A 120 9.61 -0.14 -9.99
N PHE A 121 9.88 -0.47 -8.73
CA PHE A 121 10.55 -1.73 -8.39
C PHE A 121 9.67 -2.94 -8.70
N ALA A 122 8.36 -2.86 -8.48
CA ALA A 122 7.43 -3.91 -8.87
C ALA A 122 7.46 -4.14 -10.39
N PHE A 123 7.47 -3.10 -11.19
CA PHE A 123 7.61 -3.21 -12.64
C PHE A 123 8.95 -3.85 -13.04
N LEU A 124 10.06 -3.34 -12.51
CA LEU A 124 11.41 -3.83 -12.84
C LEU A 124 11.57 -5.32 -12.53
N ILE A 125 11.08 -5.77 -11.38
CA ILE A 125 11.19 -7.16 -10.93
C ILE A 125 10.12 -8.03 -11.58
N GLY A 126 8.93 -7.46 -11.82
CA GLY A 126 7.86 -8.15 -12.50
C GLY A 126 8.26 -8.67 -13.89
N LEU A 127 9.03 -7.90 -14.67
CA LEU A 127 9.45 -8.29 -16.03
C LEU A 127 10.10 -9.68 -16.10
N PRO A 128 11.13 -10.02 -15.31
CA PRO A 128 11.74 -11.36 -15.34
C PRO A 128 10.91 -12.39 -14.56
N VAL A 129 10.30 -12.00 -13.43
CA VAL A 129 9.68 -12.93 -12.48
C VAL A 129 8.33 -13.42 -13.00
N LEU A 130 7.57 -12.61 -13.72
CA LEU A 130 6.27 -12.99 -14.30
C LEU A 130 6.36 -14.00 -15.46
N LYS A 131 7.57 -14.26 -15.97
CA LYS A 131 7.84 -15.34 -16.96
C LYS A 131 7.97 -16.71 -16.32
N LEU A 132 8.09 -16.76 -14.99
CA LEU A 132 8.18 -18.01 -14.24
C LEU A 132 6.78 -18.63 -14.07
N LYS A 133 6.75 -19.97 -13.91
CA LYS A 133 5.51 -20.67 -13.51
C LYS A 133 5.10 -20.24 -12.09
N SER A 134 3.82 -20.36 -11.78
CA SER A 134 3.18 -19.86 -10.54
C SER A 134 3.96 -20.19 -9.25
N ASP A 135 4.44 -21.45 -9.10
CA ASP A 135 5.14 -21.90 -7.90
C ASP A 135 6.51 -21.25 -7.75
N TYR A 136 7.26 -21.12 -8.86
CA TYR A 136 8.55 -20.44 -8.88
C TYR A 136 8.40 -18.92 -8.71
N LEU A 137 7.28 -18.36 -9.15
CA LEU A 137 6.95 -16.95 -8.92
C LEU A 137 6.86 -16.65 -7.41
N ALA A 138 6.20 -17.51 -6.63
CA ALA A 138 6.07 -17.35 -5.19
C ALA A 138 7.42 -17.35 -4.48
N ILE A 139 8.30 -18.30 -4.84
CA ILE A 139 9.65 -18.41 -4.25
C ILE A 139 10.50 -17.20 -4.63
N ALA A 140 10.48 -16.79 -5.90
CA ALA A 140 11.26 -15.65 -6.39
C ALA A 140 10.82 -14.34 -5.73
N THR A 141 9.51 -14.12 -5.56
CA THR A 141 8.96 -12.91 -4.92
C THR A 141 9.23 -12.88 -3.42
N LEU A 142 9.21 -14.04 -2.73
CA LEU A 142 9.62 -14.16 -1.34
C LEU A 142 11.11 -13.84 -1.18
N GLY A 143 11.97 -14.43 -2.02
CA GLY A 143 13.40 -14.15 -2.02
C GLY A 143 13.71 -12.68 -2.26
N PHE A 144 12.98 -12.03 -3.18
CA PHE A 144 13.10 -10.58 -3.39
C PHE A 144 12.72 -9.78 -2.14
N ALA A 145 11.61 -10.10 -1.46
CA ALA A 145 11.21 -9.42 -0.25
C ALA A 145 12.29 -9.49 0.84
N GLU A 146 12.96 -10.65 0.97
CA GLU A 146 14.05 -10.83 1.93
C GLU A 146 15.33 -10.09 1.51
N ILE A 147 15.65 -10.02 0.22
CA ILE A 147 16.73 -9.18 -0.30
C ILE A 147 16.50 -7.72 0.05
N VAL A 148 15.31 -7.19 -0.22
CA VAL A 148 14.95 -5.80 0.11
C VAL A 148 15.10 -5.54 1.61
N ARG A 149 14.58 -6.45 2.44
CA ARG A 149 14.69 -6.35 3.89
C ARG A 149 16.15 -6.29 4.35
N THR A 150 16.98 -7.19 3.83
CA THR A 150 18.42 -7.25 4.18
C THR A 150 19.16 -6.00 3.72
N LEU A 151 18.85 -5.49 2.52
CA LEU A 151 19.45 -4.26 2.00
C LEU A 151 19.10 -3.04 2.87
N ILE A 152 17.85 -2.92 3.31
CA ILE A 152 17.41 -1.81 4.17
C ILE A 152 18.07 -1.89 5.54
N GLN A 153 18.27 -3.09 6.08
CA GLN A 153 18.92 -3.31 7.37
C GLN A 153 20.47 -3.25 7.31
N TRP A 154 21.05 -3.07 6.14
CA TRP A 154 22.49 -3.06 5.99
C TRP A 154 23.12 -1.79 6.53
N ASP A 155 24.10 -1.93 7.42
CA ASP A 155 24.76 -0.81 8.11
C ASP A 155 25.42 0.21 7.18
N LYS A 156 25.92 -0.23 6.00
CA LYS A 156 26.50 0.69 5.00
C LYS A 156 25.45 1.65 4.39
N LEU A 157 24.20 1.24 4.36
CA LEU A 157 23.07 2.10 3.96
C LEU A 157 22.47 2.84 5.17
N GLY A 158 23.02 2.63 6.37
CA GLY A 158 22.51 3.20 7.61
C GLY A 158 22.40 4.73 7.62
N ALA A 159 23.22 5.43 6.84
CA ALA A 159 23.11 6.87 6.65
C ALA A 159 21.79 7.32 6.01
N VAL A 160 21.10 6.43 5.29
CA VAL A 160 19.82 6.70 4.62
C VAL A 160 18.68 5.92 5.26
N THR A 161 18.89 4.64 5.60
CA THR A 161 17.83 3.74 6.10
C THR A 161 17.82 3.59 7.62
N ASN A 162 18.83 4.11 8.32
CA ASN A 162 19.12 3.88 9.74
C ASN A 162 19.46 2.40 10.07
N GLY A 163 19.74 1.56 9.06
CA GLY A 163 20.17 0.18 9.24
C GLY A 163 19.15 -0.65 10.05
N SER A 164 19.61 -1.31 11.10
CA SER A 164 18.78 -2.13 11.99
C SER A 164 17.96 -1.33 13.00
N PHE A 165 18.16 -0.02 13.11
CA PHE A 165 17.41 0.84 14.04
C PHE A 165 16.10 1.35 13.41
N PRO A 166 15.01 1.43 14.18
CA PRO A 166 13.74 1.93 13.67
C PRO A 166 13.79 3.43 13.39
N LEU A 167 13.18 3.85 12.29
CA LEU A 167 12.92 5.26 12.03
C LEU A 167 11.81 5.76 12.97
N SER A 168 12.06 6.83 13.69
CA SER A 168 11.15 7.45 14.64
C SER A 168 10.91 8.92 14.30
N ARG A 169 10.01 9.59 15.03
CA ARG A 169 9.69 11.02 14.86
C ARG A 169 9.23 11.40 13.45
N LEU A 170 8.47 10.51 12.82
CA LEU A 170 7.84 10.76 11.53
C LEU A 170 6.72 11.79 11.67
N ASN A 171 6.62 12.72 10.72
CA ASN A 171 5.44 13.56 10.58
C ASN A 171 4.25 12.68 10.18
N THR A 172 3.25 12.60 11.06
CA THR A 172 2.01 11.84 10.85
C THR A 172 0.89 12.77 10.42
N PHE A 173 -0.25 12.23 9.98
CA PHE A 173 -1.45 13.03 9.71
C PHE A 173 -1.84 13.93 10.88
N ARG A 174 -1.61 13.46 12.11
CA ARG A 174 -1.87 14.23 13.31
C ARG A 174 -0.97 15.47 13.44
N THR A 175 0.32 15.36 13.12
CA THR A 175 1.22 16.53 13.19
C THR A 175 0.88 17.54 12.11
N VAL A 176 0.46 17.09 10.94
CA VAL A 176 0.06 17.96 9.81
C VAL A 176 -1.28 18.64 10.06
N LEU A 177 -2.24 17.97 10.70
CA LEU A 177 -3.58 18.49 10.98
C LEU A 177 -3.68 19.22 12.32
N LYS A 178 -2.59 19.28 13.10
CA LYS A 178 -2.55 19.97 14.38
C LYS A 178 -2.87 21.47 14.19
N GLY A 179 -3.80 21.98 14.99
CA GLY A 179 -4.27 23.36 14.89
C GLY A 179 -5.36 23.61 13.83
N THR A 180 -5.79 22.58 13.10
CA THR A 180 -6.91 22.66 12.16
C THR A 180 -8.20 22.16 12.83
N ILE A 181 -9.37 22.57 12.30
CA ILE A 181 -10.69 22.10 12.79
C ILE A 181 -10.79 20.56 12.78
N PHE A 182 -10.04 19.91 11.92
CA PHE A 182 -9.99 18.45 11.76
C PHE A 182 -9.03 17.73 12.70
N GLU A 183 -8.40 18.42 13.67
CA GLU A 183 -7.46 17.80 14.61
C GLU A 183 -8.08 16.61 15.37
N LYS A 184 -9.36 16.72 15.78
CA LYS A 184 -10.09 15.65 16.47
C LYS A 184 -10.31 14.39 15.64
N PHE A 185 -10.28 14.51 14.31
CA PHE A 185 -10.47 13.41 13.35
C PHE A 185 -9.15 13.00 12.65
N SER A 186 -8.02 13.24 13.28
CA SER A 186 -6.68 13.04 12.69
C SER A 186 -6.03 11.72 13.04
N LEU A 187 -6.69 10.88 13.85
CA LEU A 187 -6.14 9.60 14.31
C LEU A 187 -6.34 8.49 13.26
N VAL A 188 -7.53 7.89 13.21
CA VAL A 188 -7.85 6.74 12.34
C VAL A 188 -8.52 7.19 11.04
N THR A 189 -9.28 8.28 11.05
CA THR A 189 -10.07 8.75 9.89
C THR A 189 -9.24 8.93 8.62
N PRO A 190 -8.05 9.57 8.60
CA PRO A 190 -7.25 9.71 7.39
C PRO A 190 -6.78 8.35 6.82
N PHE A 191 -6.39 7.41 7.68
CA PHE A 191 -5.99 6.06 7.27
C PHE A 191 -7.16 5.30 6.66
N PHE A 192 -8.35 5.42 7.25
CA PHE A 192 -9.56 4.80 6.72
C PHE A 192 -9.96 5.37 5.37
N LEU A 193 -9.95 6.70 5.19
CA LEU A 193 -10.27 7.35 3.92
C LEU A 193 -9.26 6.96 2.83
N PHE A 194 -7.98 6.92 3.16
CA PHE A 194 -6.95 6.50 2.23
C PHE A 194 -7.12 5.02 1.85
N ALA A 195 -7.36 4.15 2.81
CA ALA A 195 -7.62 2.73 2.57
C ALA A 195 -8.87 2.53 1.71
N ALA A 196 -9.96 3.23 2.01
CA ALA A 196 -11.19 3.19 1.23
C ALA A 196 -10.97 3.65 -0.21
N PHE A 197 -10.18 4.70 -0.42
CA PHE A 197 -9.80 5.18 -1.76
C PHE A 197 -9.01 4.13 -2.53
N CYS A 198 -7.96 3.54 -1.92
CA CYS A 198 -7.17 2.49 -2.56
C CYS A 198 -8.02 1.26 -2.91
N ILE A 199 -8.87 0.79 -2.00
CA ILE A 199 -9.78 -0.33 -2.23
C ILE A 199 -10.77 0.00 -3.34
N LEU A 200 -11.30 1.22 -3.39
CA LEU A 200 -12.18 1.68 -4.47
C LEU A 200 -11.49 1.60 -5.83
N VAL A 201 -10.25 2.08 -5.94
CA VAL A 201 -9.45 2.01 -7.17
C VAL A 201 -9.28 0.55 -7.62
N ILE A 202 -8.89 -0.35 -6.71
CA ILE A 202 -8.73 -1.78 -7.01
C ILE A 202 -10.06 -2.39 -7.49
N VAL A 203 -11.18 -2.09 -6.82
CA VAL A 203 -12.52 -2.58 -7.21
C VAL A 203 -12.93 -2.05 -8.59
N LEU A 204 -12.61 -0.80 -8.93
CA LEU A 204 -12.86 -0.25 -10.26
C LEU A 204 -12.04 -0.97 -11.33
N VAL A 205 -10.77 -1.27 -11.06
CA VAL A 205 -9.92 -2.07 -11.96
C VAL A 205 -10.51 -3.47 -12.17
N ILE A 206 -10.92 -4.16 -11.10
CA ILE A 206 -11.54 -5.49 -11.18
C ILE A 206 -12.84 -5.48 -12.00
N ARG A 207 -13.61 -4.40 -11.93
CA ARG A 207 -14.87 -4.26 -12.70
C ARG A 207 -14.67 -3.78 -14.13
N SER A 208 -13.47 -3.36 -14.50
CA SER A 208 -13.12 -2.88 -15.85
C SER A 208 -12.88 -4.03 -16.84
N THR A 209 -12.49 -3.67 -18.06
CA THR A 209 -12.02 -4.62 -19.09
C THR A 209 -10.77 -5.38 -18.64
N TYR A 210 -9.90 -4.71 -17.88
CA TYR A 210 -8.70 -5.34 -17.31
C TYR A 210 -9.04 -6.47 -16.34
N GLY A 211 -10.02 -6.29 -15.47
CA GLY A 211 -10.46 -7.35 -14.55
C GLY A 211 -11.06 -8.56 -15.25
N ARG A 212 -11.67 -8.39 -16.43
CA ARG A 212 -12.11 -9.52 -17.27
C ARG A 212 -10.92 -10.27 -17.86
N ALA A 213 -9.90 -9.55 -18.34
CA ALA A 213 -8.67 -10.14 -18.84
C ALA A 213 -7.92 -10.90 -17.73
N PHE A 214 -7.85 -10.35 -16.50
CA PHE A 214 -7.24 -11.03 -15.36
C PHE A 214 -7.91 -12.40 -15.08
N LYS A 215 -9.24 -12.44 -15.06
CA LYS A 215 -9.98 -13.69 -14.85
C LYS A 215 -9.74 -14.69 -15.97
N ALA A 216 -9.72 -14.24 -17.23
CA ALA A 216 -9.42 -15.11 -18.37
C ALA A 216 -8.02 -15.73 -18.25
N ILE A 217 -7.02 -14.94 -17.85
CA ILE A 217 -5.64 -15.42 -17.61
C ILE A 217 -5.61 -16.45 -16.48
N ARG A 218 -6.36 -16.21 -15.40
CA ARG A 218 -6.44 -17.14 -14.27
C ARG A 218 -7.07 -18.47 -14.66
N ASP A 219 -8.13 -18.43 -15.47
CA ASP A 219 -8.90 -19.63 -15.83
C ASP A 219 -8.12 -20.50 -16.84
N ASP A 220 -7.52 -19.91 -17.89
CA ASP A 220 -6.60 -20.57 -18.82
C ASP A 220 -5.74 -19.54 -19.57
N GLU A 221 -4.43 -19.55 -19.29
CA GLU A 221 -3.47 -18.63 -19.92
C GLU A 221 -3.35 -18.82 -21.43
N ILE A 222 -3.36 -20.11 -21.89
CA ILE A 222 -3.17 -20.44 -23.31
C ILE A 222 -4.41 -20.02 -24.10
N ALA A 223 -5.59 -20.30 -23.58
CA ALA A 223 -6.84 -19.90 -24.21
C ALA A 223 -6.98 -18.36 -24.23
N ALA A 224 -6.60 -17.66 -23.16
CA ALA A 224 -6.62 -16.19 -23.11
C ALA A 224 -5.69 -15.57 -24.16
N GLU A 225 -4.48 -16.10 -24.33
CA GLU A 225 -3.53 -15.65 -25.34
C GLU A 225 -4.05 -15.90 -26.77
N ALA A 226 -4.62 -17.07 -27.03
CA ALA A 226 -5.25 -17.40 -28.32
C ALA A 226 -6.41 -16.46 -28.67
N MET A 227 -7.12 -15.93 -27.67
CA MET A 227 -8.17 -14.92 -27.84
C MET A 227 -7.65 -13.48 -27.93
N GLY A 228 -6.32 -13.28 -28.03
CA GLY A 228 -5.69 -11.98 -28.23
C GLY A 228 -5.40 -11.19 -26.93
N VAL A 229 -5.49 -11.81 -25.76
CA VAL A 229 -5.11 -11.16 -24.50
C VAL A 229 -3.59 -11.15 -24.37
N ASN A 230 -2.99 -9.97 -24.26
CA ASN A 230 -1.54 -9.84 -24.03
C ASN A 230 -1.20 -10.19 -22.59
N LEU A 231 -0.64 -11.38 -22.36
CA LEU A 231 -0.35 -11.93 -21.03
C LEU A 231 0.66 -11.05 -20.27
N GLU A 232 1.79 -10.67 -20.89
CA GLU A 232 2.84 -9.88 -20.23
C GLU A 232 2.29 -8.56 -19.71
N LYS A 233 1.53 -7.84 -20.54
CA LYS A 233 0.96 -6.53 -20.18
C LYS A 233 -0.02 -6.64 -19.02
N HIS A 234 -0.92 -7.62 -19.05
CA HIS A 234 -1.95 -7.75 -18.03
C HIS A 234 -1.40 -8.30 -16.71
N LYS A 235 -0.49 -9.30 -16.78
CA LYS A 235 0.22 -9.81 -15.59
C LYS A 235 1.05 -8.70 -14.93
N SER A 236 1.83 -7.95 -15.72
CA SER A 236 2.63 -6.84 -15.21
C SER A 236 1.75 -5.74 -14.58
N LEU A 237 0.63 -5.40 -15.20
CA LEU A 237 -0.29 -4.41 -14.66
C LEU A 237 -0.89 -4.86 -13.31
N SER A 238 -1.33 -6.12 -13.20
CA SER A 238 -1.87 -6.65 -11.94
C SER A 238 -0.83 -6.75 -10.82
N PHE A 239 0.45 -6.88 -11.19
CA PHE A 239 1.56 -6.97 -10.24
C PHE A 239 2.01 -5.59 -9.71
N VAL A 240 1.88 -4.56 -10.53
CA VAL A 240 2.29 -3.17 -10.18
C VAL A 240 1.21 -2.42 -9.38
N ILE A 241 -0.08 -2.77 -9.56
CA ILE A 241 -1.20 -2.18 -8.81
C ILE A 241 -1.24 -2.71 -7.38
#